data_3cc901f5c62f3abeb9a91f3bd02cff5c
#
_entry.id   3cc901f5c62f3abeb9a91f3bd02cff5c
#
_cell.length_a   1.000
_cell.length_b   1.000
_cell.length_c   1.000
_cell.angle_alpha   90.00
_cell.angle_beta   90.00
_cell.angle_gamma   90.00
#
_symmetry.space_group_name_H-M   'P 1'
#
loop_
_entity.id
_entity.type
_entity.pdbx_description
1 polymer ?
#
loop_
_entity_poly.entity_id
_entity_poly.type
_entity_poly.pdbx_seq_one_letter_code
_entity_poly.pdbx_strand_id
1 'polypeptide(L)'
;MFAALTLTGCWGGQQPKAYASQLTSSDSMSIQMGNYTLLKYHSDRLGFDINYPSFLYRQELSDDAGLQEVFMMDDISVSFMVDSLHNMYRTSGQTLMAMGADLVDVGDDYSIHEGQDEKWEYYSKVINSDSLRQVTVILRYDPDHAEAMEPLREWVRDFQPTP
;
A
#
# COMPACT_ATOMS: atom_id res chain seq x y z
N MET A 1 50.25 39.26 -22.62
CA MET A 1 49.97 38.48 -21.38
C MET A 1 48.44 38.26 -21.34
N PHE A 2 47.96 37.13 -21.85
CA PHE A 2 46.58 36.79 -21.85
C PHE A 2 46.33 35.71 -20.81
N ALA A 3 45.49 36.02 -19.83
CA ALA A 3 45.04 35.05 -18.82
C ALA A 3 43.75 34.37 -19.32
N ALA A 4 43.83 33.09 -19.54
CA ALA A 4 42.66 32.25 -19.90
C ALA A 4 41.94 31.86 -18.62
N LEU A 5 40.67 32.31 -18.46
CA LEU A 5 39.76 31.82 -17.46
C LEU A 5 39.06 30.57 -17.98
N THR A 6 39.39 29.42 -17.43
CA THR A 6 38.65 28.16 -17.62
C THR A 6 37.49 28.11 -16.66
N LEU A 7 36.26 28.24 -17.18
CA LEU A 7 35.04 27.95 -16.47
C LEU A 7 34.77 26.44 -16.51
N THR A 8 35.13 25.74 -15.45
CA THR A 8 34.68 24.37 -15.21
C THR A 8 33.28 24.41 -14.60
N GLY A 9 32.27 24.26 -15.45
CA GLY A 9 30.90 24.05 -15.01
C GLY A 9 30.74 22.63 -14.46
N CYS A 10 30.73 22.48 -13.15
CA CYS A 10 30.25 21.27 -12.49
C CYS A 10 28.72 21.23 -12.58
N TRP A 11 28.22 20.46 -13.53
CA TRP A 11 26.84 19.99 -13.49
C TRP A 11 26.75 18.85 -12.49
N GLY A 12 26.70 19.20 -11.21
CA GLY A 12 26.30 18.30 -10.16
C GLY A 12 24.79 18.17 -10.19
N GLY A 13 24.30 17.08 -10.77
CA GLY A 13 22.90 16.70 -10.61
C GLY A 13 22.63 16.47 -9.13
N GLN A 14 22.01 17.43 -8.47
CA GLN A 14 21.45 17.25 -7.13
C GLN A 14 20.24 16.34 -7.27
N GLN A 15 20.43 15.07 -6.93
CA GLN A 15 19.29 14.21 -6.59
C GLN A 15 18.60 14.84 -5.37
N PRO A 16 17.25 14.87 -5.35
CA PRO A 16 16.51 15.38 -4.21
C PRO A 16 16.59 14.36 -3.06
N LYS A 17 17.66 14.42 -2.28
CA LYS A 17 17.81 13.69 -1.01
C LYS A 17 17.12 14.35 0.17
N ALA A 18 16.33 15.38 -0.04
CA ALA A 18 15.86 16.23 1.05
C ALA A 18 14.47 15.86 1.59
N TYR A 19 13.77 14.89 1.03
CA TYR A 19 12.40 14.60 1.47
C TYR A 19 12.25 13.48 2.50
N ALA A 20 13.21 12.59 2.60
CA ALA A 20 13.12 11.44 3.51
C ALA A 20 13.37 11.76 5.00
N SER A 21 13.97 12.91 5.31
CA SER A 21 14.36 13.24 6.69
C SER A 21 13.41 14.20 7.43
N GLN A 22 12.31 14.64 6.81
CA GLN A 22 11.34 15.57 7.43
C GLN A 22 10.01 14.92 7.81
N LEU A 23 9.84 13.63 7.54
CA LEU A 23 8.59 12.89 7.77
C LEU A 23 8.46 12.29 9.18
N THR A 24 9.11 12.88 10.17
CA THR A 24 9.05 12.37 11.55
C THR A 24 7.98 12.99 12.42
N SER A 25 7.12 13.86 11.86
CA SER A 25 5.95 14.36 12.59
C SER A 25 4.65 13.94 11.92
N SER A 26 3.67 13.53 12.71
CA SER A 26 2.31 13.19 12.29
C SER A 26 1.71 14.26 11.35
N ASP A 27 1.98 15.54 11.59
CA ASP A 27 1.51 16.65 10.78
C ASP A 27 2.09 16.67 9.35
N SER A 28 3.38 16.35 9.20
CA SER A 28 4.05 16.29 7.89
C SER A 28 3.51 15.14 7.06
N MET A 29 3.21 14.01 7.68
CA MET A 29 2.64 12.83 7.05
C MET A 29 1.20 13.10 6.60
N SER A 30 0.37 13.73 7.43
CA SER A 30 -1.00 14.12 7.09
C SER A 30 -1.06 15.05 5.86
N ILE A 31 -0.13 16.00 5.73
CA ILE A 31 -0.05 16.89 4.57
C ILE A 31 0.30 16.13 3.29
N GLN A 32 1.20 15.18 3.35
CA GLN A 32 1.55 14.36 2.17
C GLN A 32 0.42 13.41 1.78
N MET A 33 -0.25 12.80 2.74
CA MET A 33 -1.40 11.92 2.52
C MET A 33 -2.59 12.67 1.92
N GLY A 34 -2.82 13.94 2.28
CA GLY A 34 -3.90 14.76 1.74
C GLY A 34 -3.71 15.23 0.28
N ASN A 35 -2.50 15.10 -0.29
CA ASN A 35 -2.15 15.65 -1.61
C ASN A 35 -1.57 14.62 -2.59
N TYR A 36 -1.80 13.34 -2.39
CA TYR A 36 -1.32 12.32 -3.32
C TYR A 36 -2.21 12.23 -4.58
N THR A 37 -1.61 11.82 -5.68
CA THR A 37 -2.32 11.38 -6.88
C THR A 37 -2.35 9.86 -6.93
N LEU A 38 -3.32 9.29 -7.61
CA LEU A 38 -3.33 7.86 -7.87
C LEU A 38 -2.57 7.55 -9.15
N LEU A 39 -1.66 6.61 -9.08
CA LEU A 39 -0.99 6.00 -10.22
C LEU A 39 -1.69 4.69 -10.56
N LYS A 40 -1.71 4.35 -11.85
CA LYS A 40 -2.29 3.11 -12.35
C LYS A 40 -1.20 2.12 -12.69
N TYR A 41 -1.33 0.89 -12.22
CA TYR A 41 -0.46 -0.24 -12.52
C TYR A 41 -1.30 -1.45 -12.89
N HIS A 42 -1.04 -2.06 -14.06
CA HIS A 42 -1.62 -3.35 -14.42
C HIS A 42 -0.78 -4.47 -13.85
N SER A 43 -1.35 -5.32 -13.03
CA SER A 43 -0.68 -6.51 -12.51
C SER A 43 -1.04 -7.74 -13.32
N ASP A 44 -0.12 -8.21 -14.17
CA ASP A 44 -0.26 -9.49 -14.86
C ASP A 44 -0.42 -10.66 -13.88
N ARG A 45 0.21 -10.54 -12.70
CA ARG A 45 0.18 -11.55 -11.63
C ARG A 45 -1.20 -11.68 -10.99
N LEU A 46 -1.88 -10.56 -10.75
CA LEU A 46 -3.21 -10.54 -10.12
C LEU A 46 -4.35 -10.54 -11.14
N GLY A 47 -4.09 -10.10 -12.37
CA GLY A 47 -5.04 -10.04 -13.47
C GLY A 47 -6.01 -8.86 -13.40
N PHE A 48 -5.61 -7.75 -12.75
CA PHE A 48 -6.39 -6.52 -12.70
C PHE A 48 -5.51 -5.26 -12.53
N ASP A 49 -6.12 -4.10 -12.74
CA ASP A 49 -5.49 -2.80 -12.55
C ASP A 49 -5.56 -2.34 -11.09
N ILE A 50 -4.42 -1.87 -10.58
CA ILE A 50 -4.29 -1.30 -9.24
C ILE A 50 -4.09 0.20 -9.39
N ASN A 51 -5.02 0.99 -8.84
CA ASN A 51 -4.81 2.43 -8.66
C ASN A 51 -4.26 2.64 -7.25
N TYR A 52 -3.03 3.11 -7.13
CA TYR A 52 -2.33 3.23 -5.86
C TYR A 52 -1.78 4.65 -5.64
N PRO A 53 -1.61 5.11 -4.38
CA PRO A 53 -1.05 6.41 -4.05
C PRO A 53 0.37 6.60 -4.57
N SER A 54 0.64 7.75 -5.21
CA SER A 54 1.90 8.05 -5.92
C SER A 54 3.15 8.09 -5.03
N PHE A 55 3.01 8.17 -3.72
CA PHE A 55 4.13 8.13 -2.78
C PHE A 55 4.55 6.71 -2.40
N LEU A 56 3.74 5.69 -2.71
CA LEU A 56 4.10 4.30 -2.48
C LEU A 56 4.93 3.75 -3.64
N TYR A 57 5.88 2.87 -3.34
CA TYR A 57 6.76 2.24 -4.32
C TYR A 57 6.47 0.74 -4.39
N ARG A 58 6.19 0.25 -5.60
CA ARG A 58 6.01 -1.17 -5.84
C ARG A 58 7.28 -1.94 -5.49
N GLN A 59 7.12 -3.04 -4.76
CA GLN A 59 8.19 -3.95 -4.40
C GLN A 59 8.33 -5.05 -5.45
N GLU A 60 9.57 -5.39 -5.82
CA GLU A 60 9.83 -6.58 -6.60
C GLU A 60 9.72 -7.81 -5.70
N LEU A 61 8.79 -8.68 -6.01
CA LEU A 61 8.56 -9.92 -5.29
C LEU A 61 9.14 -11.10 -6.09
N SER A 62 9.64 -12.10 -5.38
CA SER A 62 10.09 -13.35 -5.99
C SER A 62 8.90 -14.10 -6.65
N ASP A 63 9.21 -14.99 -7.59
CA ASP A 63 8.19 -15.75 -8.33
C ASP A 63 7.36 -16.68 -7.43
N ASP A 64 7.90 -17.08 -6.28
CA ASP A 64 7.25 -17.92 -5.27
C ASP A 64 6.37 -17.13 -4.26
N ALA A 65 6.32 -15.80 -4.37
CA ALA A 65 5.47 -14.96 -3.52
C ALA A 65 3.96 -15.17 -3.73
N GLY A 66 3.57 -15.98 -4.71
CA GLY A 66 2.17 -16.26 -5.04
C GLY A 66 1.48 -15.09 -5.77
N LEU A 67 0.15 -15.05 -5.69
CA LEU A 67 -0.67 -14.00 -6.31
C LEU A 67 -0.74 -12.77 -5.40
N GLN A 68 0.38 -12.05 -5.30
CA GLN A 68 0.53 -10.89 -4.42
C GLN A 68 1.29 -9.76 -5.10
N GLU A 69 0.88 -8.51 -4.80
CA GLU A 69 1.63 -7.29 -5.08
C GLU A 69 1.76 -6.47 -3.79
N VAL A 70 2.91 -5.81 -3.59
CA VAL A 70 3.19 -5.00 -2.40
C VAL A 70 3.71 -3.64 -2.81
N PHE A 71 3.17 -2.60 -2.19
CA PHE A 71 3.59 -1.20 -2.34
C PHE A 71 3.96 -0.67 -0.96
N MET A 72 5.10 0.03 -0.86
CA MET A 72 5.63 0.47 0.43
C MET A 72 6.20 1.88 0.35
N MET A 73 6.18 2.56 1.48
CA MET A 73 6.98 3.74 1.78
C MET A 73 7.29 3.71 3.29
N ASP A 74 8.56 3.62 3.65
CA ASP A 74 9.03 3.51 5.04
C ASP A 74 8.30 2.39 5.82
N ASP A 75 7.53 2.74 6.83
CA ASP A 75 6.75 1.83 7.70
C ASP A 75 5.27 1.68 7.27
N ILE A 76 4.92 2.20 6.10
CA ILE A 76 3.60 2.01 5.51
C ILE A 76 3.69 0.97 4.39
N SER A 77 2.81 -0.02 4.40
CA SER A 77 2.70 -0.98 3.31
C SER A 77 1.25 -1.26 2.94
N VAL A 78 1.03 -1.44 1.63
CA VAL A 78 -0.24 -1.93 1.09
C VAL A 78 0.03 -3.18 0.28
N SER A 79 -0.63 -4.26 0.66
CA SER A 79 -0.55 -5.56 0.00
C SER A 79 -1.87 -5.89 -0.68
N PHE A 80 -1.79 -6.34 -1.93
CA PHE A 80 -2.92 -6.89 -2.69
C PHE A 80 -2.69 -8.38 -2.86
N MET A 81 -3.67 -9.19 -2.54
CA MET A 81 -3.61 -10.64 -2.67
C MET A 81 -4.84 -11.17 -3.38
N VAL A 82 -4.67 -12.23 -4.17
CA VAL A 82 -5.77 -12.96 -4.78
C VAL A 82 -5.76 -14.40 -4.30
N ASP A 83 -6.85 -14.81 -3.68
CA ASP A 83 -7.07 -16.16 -3.21
C ASP A 83 -8.02 -16.90 -4.13
N SER A 84 -7.69 -18.13 -4.47
CA SER A 84 -8.61 -19.07 -5.12
C SER A 84 -9.35 -19.88 -4.06
N LEU A 85 -10.66 -19.73 -3.97
CA LEU A 85 -11.47 -20.41 -2.96
C LEU A 85 -11.57 -21.94 -3.18
N HIS A 86 -11.10 -22.45 -4.32
CA HIS A 86 -11.16 -23.89 -4.64
C HIS A 86 -10.19 -24.75 -3.84
N ASN A 87 -9.06 -24.19 -3.40
CA ASN A 87 -7.96 -24.96 -2.80
C ASN A 87 -7.55 -24.47 -1.41
N MET A 88 -8.35 -23.59 -0.79
CA MET A 88 -7.96 -22.98 0.48
C MET A 88 -8.66 -23.64 1.66
N TYR A 89 -7.87 -24.11 2.61
CA TYR A 89 -8.35 -24.50 3.93
C TYR A 89 -8.80 -23.30 4.77
N ARG A 90 -8.40 -22.07 4.36
CA ARG A 90 -8.68 -20.84 5.07
C ARG A 90 -8.65 -19.65 4.11
N THR A 91 -9.68 -18.82 4.13
CA THR A 91 -9.71 -17.57 3.37
C THR A 91 -8.85 -16.49 4.03
N SER A 92 -8.46 -15.44 3.29
CA SER A 92 -7.73 -14.30 3.86
C SER A 92 -8.48 -13.65 5.00
N GLY A 93 -9.79 -13.46 4.90
CA GLY A 93 -10.61 -12.93 6.00
C GLY A 93 -10.55 -13.82 7.25
N GLN A 94 -10.66 -15.15 7.11
CA GLN A 94 -10.52 -16.08 8.22
C GLN A 94 -9.10 -16.05 8.82
N THR A 95 -8.09 -15.81 8.00
CA THR A 95 -6.71 -15.66 8.45
C THR A 95 -6.54 -14.40 9.28
N LEU A 96 -7.08 -13.25 8.81
CA LEU A 96 -7.08 -11.99 9.54
C LEU A 96 -7.77 -12.11 10.90
N MET A 97 -8.96 -12.71 10.95
CA MET A 97 -9.68 -12.95 12.20
C MET A 97 -8.89 -13.85 13.16
N ALA A 98 -8.20 -14.87 12.65
CA ALA A 98 -7.35 -15.75 13.47
C ALA A 98 -6.08 -15.05 13.97
N MET A 99 -5.65 -13.96 13.32
CA MET A 99 -4.57 -13.07 13.77
C MET A 99 -5.07 -12.01 14.77
N GLY A 100 -6.36 -12.04 15.14
CA GLY A 100 -6.96 -11.11 16.10
C GLY A 100 -7.60 -9.87 15.46
N ALA A 101 -7.82 -9.87 14.14
CA ALA A 101 -8.54 -8.77 13.51
C ALA A 101 -10.03 -8.82 13.85
N ASP A 102 -10.59 -7.67 14.18
CA ASP A 102 -12.01 -7.46 14.38
C ASP A 102 -12.70 -7.18 13.02
N LEU A 103 -13.89 -7.75 12.83
CA LEU A 103 -14.76 -7.43 11.71
C LEU A 103 -15.52 -6.15 12.03
N VAL A 104 -15.26 -5.07 11.26
CA VAL A 104 -15.84 -3.73 11.54
C VAL A 104 -16.89 -3.29 10.56
N ASP A 105 -16.93 -3.86 9.36
CA ASP A 105 -17.97 -3.58 8.36
C ASP A 105 -18.18 -4.77 7.43
N VAL A 106 -19.41 -4.95 6.92
CA VAL A 106 -19.80 -6.02 5.99
C VAL A 106 -20.79 -5.48 4.97
N GLY A 107 -20.44 -5.61 3.70
CA GLY A 107 -21.36 -5.41 2.57
C GLY A 107 -21.76 -6.72 1.91
N ASP A 108 -22.46 -6.63 0.77
CA ASP A 108 -22.94 -7.80 0.03
C ASP A 108 -21.79 -8.64 -0.54
N ASP A 109 -20.70 -7.98 -0.96
CA ASP A 109 -19.55 -8.59 -1.63
C ASP A 109 -18.20 -8.30 -0.94
N TYR A 110 -18.19 -7.63 0.21
CA TYR A 110 -16.99 -7.31 0.95
C TYR A 110 -17.12 -7.44 2.46
N SER A 111 -15.96 -7.51 3.12
CA SER A 111 -15.82 -7.30 4.56
C SER A 111 -14.59 -6.44 4.86
N ILE A 112 -14.70 -5.61 5.91
CA ILE A 112 -13.61 -4.78 6.43
C ILE A 112 -13.17 -5.34 7.77
N HIS A 113 -11.86 -5.44 7.96
CA HIS A 113 -11.26 -5.94 9.20
C HIS A 113 -10.20 -4.95 9.68
N GLU A 114 -10.16 -4.75 10.99
CA GLU A 114 -9.13 -3.96 11.68
C GLU A 114 -8.44 -4.80 12.73
N GLY A 115 -7.17 -4.53 12.96
CA GLY A 115 -6.44 -5.23 14.00
C GLY A 115 -5.11 -4.58 14.30
N GLN A 116 -4.50 -5.04 15.38
CA GLN A 116 -3.20 -4.59 15.82
C GLN A 116 -2.42 -5.78 16.37
N ASP A 117 -1.14 -5.85 16.02
CA ASP A 117 -0.17 -6.70 16.70
C ASP A 117 0.78 -5.86 17.57
N GLU A 118 1.87 -6.44 18.06
CA GLU A 118 2.83 -5.75 18.94
C GLU A 118 3.48 -4.52 18.30
N LYS A 119 3.50 -4.45 16.97
CA LYS A 119 4.25 -3.44 16.22
C LYS A 119 3.42 -2.66 15.20
N TRP A 120 2.36 -3.28 14.66
CA TRP A 120 1.65 -2.77 13.50
C TRP A 120 0.16 -2.72 13.74
N GLU A 121 -0.46 -1.66 13.24
CA GLU A 121 -1.90 -1.64 12.95
C GLU A 121 -2.15 -2.05 11.51
N TYR A 122 -3.28 -2.68 11.27
CA TYR A 122 -3.73 -3.02 9.93
C TYR A 122 -5.22 -2.77 9.75
N TYR A 123 -5.52 -2.31 8.54
CA TYR A 123 -6.86 -2.09 8.03
C TYR A 123 -6.98 -2.85 6.71
N SER A 124 -7.96 -3.71 6.57
CA SER A 124 -8.06 -4.56 5.40
C SER A 124 -9.47 -4.66 4.85
N LYS A 125 -9.56 -4.76 3.52
CA LYS A 125 -10.78 -5.06 2.78
C LYS A 125 -10.62 -6.39 2.08
N VAL A 126 -11.60 -7.27 2.29
CA VAL A 126 -11.72 -8.55 1.61
C VAL A 126 -12.92 -8.46 0.68
N ILE A 127 -12.71 -8.68 -0.61
CA ILE A 127 -13.71 -8.56 -1.67
C ILE A 127 -13.93 -9.93 -2.31
N ASN A 128 -15.18 -10.36 -2.37
CA ASN A 128 -15.57 -11.55 -3.10
C ASN A 128 -15.82 -11.15 -4.57
N SER A 129 -14.78 -11.28 -5.41
CA SER A 129 -14.82 -10.85 -6.81
C SER A 129 -15.73 -11.74 -7.68
N ASP A 130 -15.77 -13.03 -7.39
CA ASP A 130 -16.67 -14.01 -7.98
C ASP A 130 -16.79 -15.23 -7.03
N SER A 131 -17.52 -16.27 -7.44
CA SER A 131 -17.71 -17.47 -6.63
C SER A 131 -16.41 -18.26 -6.36
N LEU A 132 -15.29 -17.90 -7.01
CA LEU A 132 -14.04 -18.63 -7.02
C LEU A 132 -12.82 -17.82 -6.59
N ARG A 133 -12.96 -16.49 -6.52
CA ARG A 133 -11.85 -15.57 -6.24
C ARG A 133 -12.20 -14.58 -5.14
N GLN A 134 -11.26 -14.38 -4.25
CA GLN A 134 -11.29 -13.37 -3.23
C GLN A 134 -10.08 -12.45 -3.39
N VAL A 135 -10.31 -11.14 -3.45
CA VAL A 135 -9.26 -10.12 -3.46
C VAL A 135 -9.16 -9.52 -2.07
N THR A 136 -7.97 -9.50 -1.51
CA THR A 136 -7.71 -8.90 -0.21
C THR A 136 -6.72 -7.75 -0.35
N VAL A 137 -7.08 -6.59 0.20
CA VAL A 137 -6.20 -5.43 0.33
C VAL A 137 -5.91 -5.22 1.80
N ILE A 138 -4.63 -5.14 2.16
CA ILE A 138 -4.19 -4.91 3.55
C ILE A 138 -3.30 -3.68 3.57
N LEU A 139 -3.75 -2.63 4.25
CA LEU A 139 -2.94 -1.51 4.68
C LEU A 139 -2.34 -1.84 6.05
N ARG A 140 -1.03 -1.67 6.20
CA ARG A 140 -0.29 -1.86 7.44
C ARG A 140 0.60 -0.66 7.73
N TYR A 141 0.61 -0.19 8.96
CA TYR A 141 1.32 1.02 9.38
C TYR A 141 1.69 1.00 10.86
N ASP A 142 2.62 1.87 11.25
CA ASP A 142 2.95 2.09 12.66
C ASP A 142 1.78 2.76 13.39
N PRO A 143 1.36 2.26 14.57
CA PRO A 143 0.28 2.86 15.38
C PRO A 143 0.45 4.35 15.69
N ASP A 144 1.70 4.83 15.80
CA ASP A 144 1.99 6.24 16.03
C ASP A 144 1.51 7.14 14.87
N HIS A 145 1.18 6.56 13.72
CA HIS A 145 0.69 7.27 12.53
C HIS A 145 -0.80 7.10 12.27
N ALA A 146 -1.54 6.46 13.16
CA ALA A 146 -2.95 6.07 12.94
C ALA A 146 -3.83 7.22 12.44
N GLU A 147 -3.71 8.42 13.03
CA GLU A 147 -4.48 9.60 12.62
C GLU A 147 -4.16 10.04 11.18
N ALA A 148 -2.90 9.95 10.77
CA ALA A 148 -2.45 10.30 9.43
C ALA A 148 -2.89 9.27 8.37
N MET A 149 -3.24 8.05 8.77
CA MET A 149 -3.64 6.96 7.86
C MET A 149 -5.10 7.01 7.43
N GLU A 150 -5.94 7.88 8.00
CA GLU A 150 -7.37 7.91 7.65
C GLU A 150 -7.63 8.05 6.13
N PRO A 151 -6.93 8.91 5.37
CA PRO A 151 -7.12 8.98 3.91
C PRO A 151 -6.77 7.68 3.19
N LEU A 152 -5.79 6.89 3.68
CA LEU A 152 -5.46 5.59 3.11
C LEU A 152 -6.48 4.52 3.51
N ARG A 153 -7.03 4.58 4.70
CA ARG A 153 -8.12 3.70 5.15
C ARG A 153 -9.37 3.92 4.30
N GLU A 154 -9.72 5.19 4.00
CA GLU A 154 -10.81 5.53 3.08
C GLU A 154 -10.53 4.98 1.67
N TRP A 155 -9.31 5.18 1.17
CA TRP A 155 -8.91 4.64 -0.13
C TRP A 155 -9.00 3.10 -0.17
N VAL A 156 -8.58 2.36 0.86
CA VAL A 156 -8.75 0.90 0.96
C VAL A 156 -10.24 0.53 1.00
N ARG A 157 -11.05 1.28 1.77
CA ARG A 157 -12.51 1.07 1.84
C ARG A 157 -13.17 1.19 0.47
N ASP A 158 -12.74 2.18 -0.32
CA ASP A 158 -13.32 2.47 -1.64
C ASP A 158 -12.70 1.62 -2.76
N PHE A 159 -11.60 0.91 -2.48
CA PHE A 159 -10.92 0.11 -3.50
C PHE A 159 -11.84 -0.94 -4.11
N GLN A 160 -11.80 -1.03 -5.46
CA GLN A 160 -12.43 -2.08 -6.26
C GLN A 160 -11.42 -2.56 -7.32
N PRO A 161 -11.24 -3.89 -7.50
CA PRO A 161 -10.42 -4.42 -8.57
C PRO A 161 -11.07 -4.09 -9.92
N THR A 162 -10.29 -3.51 -10.84
CA THR A 162 -10.76 -3.17 -12.19
C THR A 162 -10.11 -4.13 -13.21
N PRO A 163 -10.87 -4.87 -14.00
CA PRO A 163 -10.35 -5.81 -15.02
C PRO A 163 -9.44 -5.14 -16.05
#